data_644b3cc5182228dc9b0084e10675de6a
#
_entry.id   644b3cc5182228dc9b0084e10675de6a
#
_cell.length_a   1.000
_cell.length_b   1.000
_cell.length_c   1.000
_cell.angle_alpha   90.00
_cell.angle_beta   90.00
_cell.angle_gamma   90.00
#
_symmetry.space_group_name_H-M   'P 1'
#
loop_
_entity.id
_entity.type
_entity.pdbx_description
1 polymer ?
#
loop_
_entity_poly.entity_id
_entity_poly.type
_entity_poly.pdbx_seq_one_letter_code
_entity_poly.pdbx_strand_id
1 'polypeptide(L)'
;MNIKLDYSDVSFRKDGKLKLLIIVGTRPEIIRLAAVIKKCRKYFDCLLAHTGQNYDYNLNGIFFRDLGLEDPDVYMDAVGDDLGETVGNIINCSYKLMSACKPDAMLVLGDTNSCLSAIAAKRLHIPIFHMEAGNRCKDECLPEETNRRIVDIISDVNLAYSEHARKYLHECGLPKERVYVTGSPMAEVLHSNLPQIEASDVHERLGLEKGKYILLSAHREENIDTEKNFLSLFNAINAMAEKYDMPILYSCHPRSRNRLEKSGFVLDKRVIRNEPLGFHDYNCLQMNAFAVVSDSGTLPEESSFFTSVGHPFPAVCIRTSTERPEALDKACFVLAGIDEKSLLQAVDTAVQMNLDGDYGIPVPDYVEENVSTKVVKIIQSYTGVVDKMVWRKF
;
A
#
# COMPACT_ATOMS: atom_id res chain seq x y z
N MET A 1 -12.49 -8.27 22.28
CA MET A 1 -13.36 -8.82 21.22
C MET A 1 -13.22 -10.33 21.20
N ASN A 2 -14.26 -11.10 20.88
CA ASN A 2 -14.12 -12.55 20.73
C ASN A 2 -13.53 -12.86 19.35
N ILE A 3 -12.32 -13.42 19.34
CA ILE A 3 -11.63 -13.84 18.12
C ILE A 3 -12.45 -14.93 17.42
N LYS A 4 -12.66 -14.81 16.12
CA LYS A 4 -13.32 -15.86 15.34
C LYS A 4 -12.36 -17.05 15.15
N LEU A 5 -12.65 -18.19 15.74
CA LEU A 5 -11.85 -19.43 15.63
C LEU A 5 -12.59 -20.59 14.97
N ASP A 6 -13.89 -20.47 14.74
CA ASP A 6 -14.69 -21.44 14.00
C ASP A 6 -14.96 -20.92 12.59
N TYR A 7 -14.54 -21.70 11.60
CA TYR A 7 -14.69 -21.44 10.17
C TYR A 7 -15.35 -22.63 9.45
N SER A 8 -16.11 -23.45 10.16
CA SER A 8 -16.78 -24.63 9.60
C SER A 8 -17.83 -24.26 8.54
N ASP A 9 -18.32 -23.03 8.58
CA ASP A 9 -19.25 -22.43 7.62
C ASP A 9 -18.56 -21.90 6.34
N VAL A 10 -17.22 -21.78 6.34
CA VAL A 10 -16.46 -21.23 5.22
C VAL A 10 -16.05 -22.34 4.27
N SER A 11 -16.51 -22.25 3.04
CA SER A 11 -16.16 -23.23 1.99
C SER A 11 -16.07 -22.58 0.61
N PHE A 12 -15.22 -23.14 -0.23
CA PHE A 12 -15.17 -22.83 -1.65
C PHE A 12 -16.39 -23.37 -2.40
N ARG A 13 -16.73 -22.77 -3.54
CA ARG A 13 -17.91 -23.12 -4.36
C ARG A 13 -17.82 -24.51 -4.99
N LYS A 14 -16.59 -25.06 -5.12
CA LYS A 14 -16.31 -26.38 -5.75
C LYS A 14 -16.73 -26.43 -7.22
N ASP A 15 -16.48 -25.34 -7.95
CA ASP A 15 -16.80 -25.19 -9.39
C ASP A 15 -15.73 -25.77 -10.33
N GLY A 16 -14.78 -26.52 -9.79
CA GLY A 16 -13.68 -27.14 -10.54
C GLY A 16 -12.48 -26.23 -10.81
N LYS A 17 -12.55 -24.96 -10.38
CA LYS A 17 -11.43 -24.01 -10.49
C LYS A 17 -10.46 -24.16 -9.31
N LEU A 18 -9.25 -23.63 -9.49
CA LEU A 18 -8.26 -23.52 -8.43
C LEU A 18 -8.84 -22.70 -7.27
N LYS A 19 -8.73 -23.23 -6.04
CA LYS A 19 -9.21 -22.58 -4.81
C LYS A 19 -8.14 -21.65 -4.28
N LEU A 20 -8.37 -20.35 -4.40
CA LEU A 20 -7.44 -19.31 -3.97
C LEU A 20 -7.97 -18.59 -2.74
N LEU A 21 -7.15 -18.53 -1.68
CA LEU A 21 -7.40 -17.66 -0.52
C LEU A 21 -6.52 -16.42 -0.62
N ILE A 22 -7.15 -15.24 -0.61
CA ILE A 22 -6.46 -13.94 -0.50
C ILE A 22 -6.67 -13.42 0.91
N ILE A 23 -5.59 -13.00 1.59
CA ILE A 23 -5.67 -12.42 2.94
C ILE A 23 -5.17 -11.00 2.91
N VAL A 24 -5.98 -10.08 3.46
CA VAL A 24 -5.68 -8.65 3.59
C VAL A 24 -5.99 -8.18 5.02
N GLY A 25 -5.39 -7.06 5.42
CA GLY A 25 -5.61 -6.49 6.76
C GLY A 25 -5.75 -4.98 6.79
N THR A 26 -5.34 -4.29 5.73
CA THR A 26 -5.28 -2.83 5.72
C THR A 26 -5.81 -2.24 4.41
N ARG A 27 -6.20 -0.96 4.45
CA ARG A 27 -6.65 -0.20 3.26
C ARG A 27 -5.65 -0.24 2.10
N PRO A 28 -4.35 0.03 2.31
CA PRO A 28 -3.39 -0.02 1.21
C PRO A 28 -3.35 -1.35 0.47
N GLU A 29 -3.52 -2.47 1.19
CA GLU A 29 -3.59 -3.80 0.57
C GLU A 29 -4.84 -3.95 -0.29
N ILE A 30 -6.01 -3.50 0.21
CA ILE A 30 -7.28 -3.56 -0.51
C ILE A 30 -7.19 -2.73 -1.80
N ILE A 31 -6.68 -1.50 -1.72
CA ILE A 31 -6.53 -0.62 -2.88
C ILE A 31 -5.62 -1.26 -3.93
N ARG A 32 -4.42 -1.66 -3.54
CA ARG A 32 -3.43 -2.25 -4.45
C ARG A 32 -3.90 -3.56 -5.06
N LEU A 33 -4.59 -4.39 -4.30
CA LEU A 33 -5.09 -5.68 -4.79
C LEU A 33 -6.43 -5.59 -5.54
N ALA A 34 -7.08 -4.43 -5.64
CA ALA A 34 -8.43 -4.32 -6.18
C ALA A 34 -8.57 -4.97 -7.57
N ALA A 35 -7.69 -4.65 -8.51
CA ALA A 35 -7.70 -5.24 -9.85
C ALA A 35 -7.39 -6.76 -9.82
N VAL A 36 -6.44 -7.16 -8.94
CA VAL A 36 -6.06 -8.56 -8.75
C VAL A 36 -7.21 -9.38 -8.16
N ILE A 37 -7.87 -8.87 -7.11
CA ILE A 37 -9.03 -9.53 -6.47
C ILE A 37 -10.15 -9.75 -7.49
N LYS A 38 -10.53 -8.71 -8.26
CA LYS A 38 -11.56 -8.82 -9.30
C LYS A 38 -11.22 -9.89 -10.31
N LYS A 39 -9.98 -9.92 -10.77
CA LYS A 39 -9.52 -10.90 -11.77
C LYS A 39 -9.43 -12.31 -11.18
N CYS A 40 -8.96 -12.46 -9.95
CA CYS A 40 -8.93 -13.74 -9.26
C CYS A 40 -10.35 -14.31 -9.04
N ARG A 41 -11.32 -13.49 -8.60
CA ARG A 41 -12.72 -13.92 -8.46
C ARG A 41 -13.35 -14.37 -9.79
N LYS A 42 -12.90 -13.83 -10.92
CA LYS A 42 -13.37 -14.26 -12.25
C LYS A 42 -12.82 -15.63 -12.67
N TYR A 43 -11.55 -15.90 -12.39
CA TYR A 43 -10.86 -17.06 -12.93
C TYR A 43 -10.63 -18.20 -11.95
N PHE A 44 -10.70 -17.94 -10.66
CA PHE A 44 -10.54 -18.90 -9.57
C PHE A 44 -11.81 -19.03 -8.73
N ASP A 45 -11.92 -20.12 -7.99
CA ASP A 45 -12.78 -20.20 -6.83
C ASP A 45 -12.05 -19.47 -5.70
N CYS A 46 -12.44 -18.21 -5.48
CA CYS A 46 -11.65 -17.25 -4.71
C CYS A 46 -12.40 -16.82 -3.45
N LEU A 47 -11.74 -16.92 -2.31
CA LEU A 47 -12.17 -16.35 -1.03
C LEU A 47 -11.25 -15.20 -0.65
N LEU A 48 -11.84 -14.09 -0.21
CA LEU A 48 -11.16 -12.93 0.37
C LEU A 48 -11.38 -12.91 1.87
N ALA A 49 -10.31 -12.96 2.65
CA ALA A 49 -10.35 -12.87 4.11
C ALA A 49 -9.69 -11.58 4.59
N HIS A 50 -10.30 -10.93 5.58
CA HIS A 50 -9.79 -9.71 6.21
C HIS A 50 -9.42 -10.00 7.67
N THR A 51 -8.20 -9.61 8.09
CA THR A 51 -7.70 -9.90 9.45
C THR A 51 -8.36 -9.07 10.54
N GLY A 52 -9.04 -7.98 10.19
CA GLY A 52 -9.69 -7.07 11.15
C GLY A 52 -8.83 -5.88 11.56
N GLN A 53 -7.59 -5.75 11.09
CA GLN A 53 -6.77 -4.58 11.38
C GLN A 53 -7.42 -3.30 10.82
N ASN A 54 -7.42 -2.22 11.62
CA ASN A 54 -8.03 -0.94 11.27
C ASN A 54 -9.54 -1.03 10.92
N TYR A 55 -10.28 -1.83 11.66
CA TYR A 55 -11.71 -2.01 11.51
C TYR A 55 -12.50 -0.76 11.98
N ASP A 56 -12.46 0.29 11.18
CA ASP A 56 -13.53 1.28 11.15
C ASP A 56 -14.35 1.01 9.88
N TYR A 57 -15.53 0.44 10.06
CA TYR A 57 -16.43 0.08 8.96
C TYR A 57 -16.72 1.27 8.03
N ASN A 58 -16.78 2.49 8.58
CA ASN A 58 -17.01 3.70 7.79
C ASN A 58 -15.81 4.07 6.91
N LEU A 59 -14.60 3.73 7.32
CA LEU A 59 -13.39 4.00 6.53
C LEU A 59 -13.10 2.88 5.52
N ASN A 60 -13.34 1.61 5.84
CA ASN A 60 -13.06 0.49 4.95
C ASN A 60 -14.16 0.28 3.89
N GLY A 61 -15.43 0.37 4.26
CA GLY A 61 -16.57 0.20 3.35
C GLY A 61 -16.59 1.17 2.17
N ILE A 62 -16.04 2.39 2.35
CA ILE A 62 -15.90 3.38 1.26
C ILE A 62 -14.98 2.83 0.17
N PHE A 63 -13.83 2.24 0.52
CA PHE A 63 -12.86 1.74 -0.46
C PHE A 63 -13.37 0.53 -1.23
N PHE A 64 -14.09 -0.39 -0.58
CA PHE A 64 -14.73 -1.50 -1.30
C PHE A 64 -15.73 -0.98 -2.34
N ARG A 65 -16.55 0.01 -2.00
CA ARG A 65 -17.52 0.63 -2.92
C ARG A 65 -16.85 1.42 -4.02
N ASP A 66 -15.92 2.33 -3.69
CA ASP A 66 -15.22 3.18 -4.65
C ASP A 66 -14.48 2.33 -5.69
N LEU A 67 -13.87 1.25 -5.24
CA LEU A 67 -13.14 0.33 -6.10
C LEU A 67 -14.02 -0.74 -6.75
N GLY A 68 -15.33 -0.77 -6.47
CA GLY A 68 -16.28 -1.75 -6.98
C GLY A 68 -15.89 -3.19 -6.60
N LEU A 69 -15.48 -3.38 -5.37
CA LEU A 69 -15.19 -4.70 -4.79
C LEU A 69 -16.39 -5.18 -3.97
N GLU A 70 -16.62 -6.48 -3.98
CA GLU A 70 -17.50 -7.14 -3.01
C GLU A 70 -16.80 -7.21 -1.65
N ASP A 71 -17.60 -7.21 -0.57
CA ASP A 71 -17.09 -7.35 0.78
C ASP A 71 -16.24 -8.64 0.94
N PRO A 72 -15.33 -8.68 1.92
CA PRO A 72 -14.64 -9.90 2.28
C PRO A 72 -15.59 -11.04 2.63
N ASP A 73 -15.27 -12.24 2.14
CA ASP A 73 -16.05 -13.45 2.45
C ASP A 73 -15.88 -13.86 3.92
N VAL A 74 -14.75 -13.44 4.54
CA VAL A 74 -14.41 -13.79 5.92
C VAL A 74 -13.79 -12.61 6.65
N TYR A 75 -14.31 -12.28 7.84
CA TYR A 75 -13.64 -11.41 8.81
C TYR A 75 -13.08 -12.26 9.94
N MET A 76 -11.78 -12.12 10.25
CA MET A 76 -11.09 -12.93 11.24
C MET A 76 -11.14 -12.35 12.64
N ASP A 77 -11.38 -11.03 12.78
CA ASP A 77 -11.37 -10.29 14.06
C ASP A 77 -10.11 -10.57 14.90
N ALA A 78 -8.94 -10.58 14.23
CA ALA A 78 -7.67 -11.00 14.81
C ALA A 78 -6.95 -9.92 15.62
N VAL A 79 -7.54 -8.74 15.80
CA VAL A 79 -6.93 -7.66 16.57
C VAL A 79 -6.94 -8.02 18.05
N GLY A 80 -5.77 -7.99 18.68
CA GLY A 80 -5.58 -8.18 20.11
C GLY A 80 -5.35 -6.86 20.86
N ASP A 81 -5.10 -6.96 22.15
CA ASP A 81 -4.87 -5.81 23.02
C ASP A 81 -3.49 -5.17 22.76
N ASP A 82 -2.55 -5.95 22.24
CA ASP A 82 -1.22 -5.50 21.85
C ASP A 82 -0.78 -6.09 20.49
N LEU A 83 0.40 -5.67 20.03
CA LEU A 83 0.97 -6.12 18.76
C LEU A 83 1.28 -7.64 18.77
N GLY A 84 1.80 -8.15 19.87
CA GLY A 84 2.15 -9.57 20.00
C GLY A 84 0.93 -10.46 19.93
N GLU A 85 -0.14 -10.07 20.63
CA GLU A 85 -1.43 -10.77 20.57
C GLU A 85 -2.04 -10.69 19.17
N THR A 86 -2.04 -9.52 18.55
CA THR A 86 -2.54 -9.33 17.19
C THR A 86 -1.83 -10.25 16.19
N VAL A 87 -0.50 -10.29 16.22
CA VAL A 87 0.29 -11.17 15.34
C VAL A 87 0.00 -12.64 15.62
N GLY A 88 -0.05 -13.04 16.90
CA GLY A 88 -0.39 -14.41 17.30
C GLY A 88 -1.79 -14.83 16.81
N ASN A 89 -2.75 -13.94 16.94
CA ASN A 89 -4.13 -14.15 16.51
C ASN A 89 -4.24 -14.28 14.98
N ILE A 90 -3.54 -13.43 14.21
CA ILE A 90 -3.49 -13.53 12.74
C ILE A 90 -3.02 -14.93 12.32
N ILE A 91 -1.93 -15.41 12.90
CA ILE A 91 -1.39 -16.74 12.58
C ILE A 91 -2.38 -17.85 12.97
N ASN A 92 -2.96 -17.78 14.18
CA ASN A 92 -3.90 -18.78 14.68
C ASN A 92 -5.20 -18.82 13.86
N CYS A 93 -5.83 -17.67 13.64
CA CYS A 93 -7.06 -17.56 12.84
C CYS A 93 -6.82 -18.05 11.41
N SER A 94 -5.70 -17.68 10.80
CA SER A 94 -5.32 -18.11 9.44
C SER A 94 -5.12 -19.63 9.39
N TYR A 95 -4.49 -20.22 10.40
CA TYR A 95 -4.32 -21.67 10.47
C TYR A 95 -5.66 -22.40 10.54
N LYS A 96 -6.58 -21.91 11.39
CA LYS A 96 -7.93 -22.49 11.54
C LYS A 96 -8.76 -22.35 10.27
N LEU A 97 -8.74 -21.15 9.66
CA LEU A 97 -9.45 -20.89 8.40
C LEU A 97 -8.94 -21.81 7.28
N MET A 98 -7.63 -21.87 7.06
CA MET A 98 -7.05 -22.69 5.99
C MET A 98 -7.25 -24.20 6.25
N SER A 99 -7.23 -24.65 7.51
CA SER A 99 -7.53 -26.04 7.87
C SER A 99 -8.98 -26.41 7.56
N ALA A 100 -9.92 -25.47 7.72
CA ALA A 100 -11.33 -25.68 7.43
C ALA A 100 -11.62 -25.64 5.92
N CYS A 101 -11.22 -24.57 5.22
CA CYS A 101 -11.58 -24.36 3.80
C CYS A 101 -10.64 -25.06 2.80
N LYS A 102 -9.39 -25.41 3.19
CA LYS A 102 -8.40 -26.15 2.41
C LYS A 102 -8.16 -25.53 1.02
N PRO A 103 -7.58 -24.33 0.92
CA PRO A 103 -7.25 -23.70 -0.35
C PRO A 103 -6.12 -24.45 -1.07
N ASP A 104 -6.09 -24.36 -2.40
CA ASP A 104 -5.00 -24.89 -3.22
C ASP A 104 -3.80 -23.93 -3.25
N ALA A 105 -4.05 -22.63 -3.05
CA ALA A 105 -3.03 -21.58 -3.00
C ALA A 105 -3.47 -20.41 -2.11
N MET A 106 -2.48 -19.65 -1.65
CA MET A 106 -2.67 -18.43 -0.87
C MET A 106 -1.94 -17.26 -1.53
N LEU A 107 -2.57 -16.08 -1.54
CA LEU A 107 -1.96 -14.82 -1.98
C LEU A 107 -1.96 -13.81 -0.84
N VAL A 108 -0.81 -13.19 -0.61
CA VAL A 108 -0.64 -12.03 0.29
C VAL A 108 0.11 -10.91 -0.43
N LEU A 109 -0.04 -9.70 0.10
CA LEU A 109 0.66 -8.52 -0.43
C LEU A 109 1.42 -7.80 0.68
N GLY A 110 2.68 -7.46 0.38
CA GLY A 110 3.48 -6.53 1.19
C GLY A 110 3.92 -7.09 2.53
N ASP A 111 3.88 -6.24 3.53
CA ASP A 111 4.63 -6.38 4.77
C ASP A 111 3.82 -6.03 6.03
N THR A 112 2.54 -5.74 5.90
CA THR A 112 1.67 -5.55 7.07
C THR A 112 1.49 -6.87 7.83
N ASN A 113 0.98 -6.81 9.06
CA ASN A 113 0.86 -8.03 9.87
C ASN A 113 0.02 -9.14 9.22
N SER A 114 -0.90 -8.79 8.31
CA SER A 114 -1.71 -9.76 7.55
C SER A 114 -0.85 -10.76 6.77
N CYS A 115 0.32 -10.33 6.25
CA CYS A 115 1.21 -11.19 5.48
C CYS A 115 1.79 -12.35 6.31
N LEU A 116 1.85 -12.22 7.65
CA LEU A 116 2.32 -13.28 8.55
C LEU A 116 1.38 -14.51 8.58
N SER A 117 0.18 -14.41 8.03
CA SER A 117 -0.68 -15.56 7.71
C SER A 117 0.02 -16.59 6.82
N ALA A 118 1.05 -16.20 6.07
CA ALA A 118 1.93 -17.08 5.29
C ALA A 118 2.60 -18.16 6.16
N ILE A 119 2.86 -17.89 7.44
CA ILE A 119 3.40 -18.89 8.39
C ILE A 119 2.44 -20.06 8.54
N ALA A 120 1.14 -19.79 8.66
CA ALA A 120 0.11 -20.82 8.75
C ALA A 120 0.02 -21.62 7.44
N ALA A 121 0.01 -20.97 6.28
CA ALA A 121 0.00 -21.63 4.99
C ALA A 121 1.22 -22.55 4.80
N LYS A 122 2.41 -22.07 5.19
CA LYS A 122 3.64 -22.88 5.13
C LYS A 122 3.56 -24.15 5.95
N ARG A 123 2.96 -24.06 7.16
CA ARG A 123 2.76 -25.23 8.04
C ARG A 123 1.73 -26.20 7.51
N LEU A 124 0.78 -25.74 6.71
CA LEU A 124 -0.27 -26.56 6.07
C LEU A 124 0.12 -27.02 4.66
N HIS A 125 1.34 -26.72 4.21
CA HIS A 125 1.85 -27.07 2.88
C HIS A 125 0.99 -26.49 1.74
N ILE A 126 0.47 -25.27 1.93
CA ILE A 126 -0.28 -24.53 0.92
C ILE A 126 0.69 -23.63 0.17
N PRO A 127 0.74 -23.69 -1.17
CA PRO A 127 1.55 -22.81 -2.01
C PRO A 127 1.29 -21.33 -1.72
N ILE A 128 2.36 -20.56 -1.46
CA ILE A 128 2.31 -19.15 -1.05
C ILE A 128 2.84 -18.28 -2.18
N PHE A 129 2.00 -17.33 -2.60
CA PHE A 129 2.35 -16.27 -3.54
C PHE A 129 2.42 -14.95 -2.80
N HIS A 130 3.57 -14.27 -2.85
CA HIS A 130 3.79 -13.02 -2.14
C HIS A 130 4.02 -11.88 -3.14
N MET A 131 3.07 -10.96 -3.25
CA MET A 131 3.20 -9.72 -4.04
C MET A 131 3.92 -8.65 -3.24
N GLU A 132 4.55 -7.69 -3.94
CA GLU A 132 5.41 -6.64 -3.34
C GLU A 132 6.64 -7.25 -2.64
N ALA A 133 7.05 -8.44 -3.05
CA ALA A 133 8.20 -9.12 -2.49
C ALA A 133 9.53 -8.44 -2.84
N GLY A 134 10.50 -8.51 -1.95
CA GLY A 134 11.85 -8.04 -2.18
C GLY A 134 12.10 -6.56 -1.95
N ASN A 135 11.12 -5.78 -1.56
CA ASN A 135 11.35 -4.40 -1.13
C ASN A 135 12.22 -4.38 0.14
N ARG A 136 13.10 -3.40 0.25
CA ARG A 136 13.98 -3.23 1.42
C ARG A 136 14.03 -1.78 1.84
N CYS A 137 13.85 -1.56 3.12
CA CYS A 137 14.15 -0.31 3.80
C CYS A 137 15.43 -0.50 4.63
N LYS A 138 16.25 0.53 4.76
CA LYS A 138 17.46 0.44 5.60
C LYS A 138 17.16 0.63 7.09
N ASP A 139 15.92 0.92 7.43
CA ASP A 139 15.48 1.12 8.80
C ASP A 139 14.88 -0.17 9.37
N GLU A 140 15.70 -0.88 10.15
CA GLU A 140 15.27 -2.13 10.81
C GLU A 140 14.39 -1.89 12.04
N CYS A 141 14.17 -0.64 12.45
CA CYS A 141 13.21 -0.32 13.50
C CYS A 141 11.75 -0.43 13.01
N LEU A 142 11.54 -0.49 11.70
CA LEU A 142 10.20 -0.66 11.14
C LEU A 142 9.75 -2.13 11.26
N PRO A 143 8.60 -2.40 11.92
CA PRO A 143 8.08 -3.77 12.03
C PRO A 143 7.82 -4.40 10.66
N GLU A 144 7.47 -3.61 9.67
CA GLU A 144 7.26 -4.03 8.28
C GLU A 144 8.53 -4.64 7.66
N GLU A 145 9.72 -4.13 8.02
CA GLU A 145 10.99 -4.70 7.50
C GLU A 145 11.20 -6.14 7.98
N THR A 146 10.85 -6.41 9.24
CA THR A 146 10.88 -7.77 9.79
C THR A 146 9.86 -8.67 9.09
N ASN A 147 8.62 -8.23 8.92
CA ASN A 147 7.56 -8.98 8.29
C ASN A 147 7.91 -9.36 6.86
N ARG A 148 8.38 -8.40 6.04
CA ARG A 148 8.72 -8.65 4.63
C ARG A 148 9.85 -9.66 4.47
N ARG A 149 10.90 -9.57 5.31
CA ARG A 149 12.01 -10.54 5.29
C ARG A 149 11.53 -11.96 5.61
N ILE A 150 10.65 -12.10 6.62
CA ILE A 150 10.08 -13.40 6.96
C ILE A 150 9.28 -13.96 5.78
N VAL A 151 8.37 -13.16 5.23
CA VAL A 151 7.44 -13.63 4.21
C VAL A 151 8.13 -13.87 2.88
N ASP A 152 9.11 -13.05 2.49
CA ASP A 152 9.94 -13.29 1.31
C ASP A 152 10.61 -14.67 1.36
N ILE A 153 11.19 -15.03 2.50
CA ILE A 153 11.94 -16.29 2.65
C ILE A 153 11.03 -17.52 2.68
N ILE A 154 9.87 -17.42 3.32
CA ILE A 154 8.97 -18.57 3.44
C ILE A 154 8.02 -18.75 2.26
N SER A 155 7.84 -17.73 1.43
CA SER A 155 6.97 -17.81 0.25
C SER A 155 7.54 -18.72 -0.82
N ASP A 156 6.66 -19.44 -1.51
CA ASP A 156 7.07 -20.38 -2.55
C ASP A 156 7.30 -19.68 -3.88
N VAL A 157 6.54 -18.61 -4.16
CA VAL A 157 6.69 -17.76 -5.35
C VAL A 157 6.62 -16.29 -4.93
N ASN A 158 7.67 -15.54 -5.25
CA ASN A 158 7.78 -14.11 -4.97
C ASN A 158 7.49 -13.29 -6.23
N LEU A 159 6.55 -12.36 -6.12
CA LEU A 159 6.09 -11.47 -7.17
C LEU A 159 6.59 -10.06 -6.87
N ALA A 160 7.81 -9.77 -7.32
CA ALA A 160 8.46 -8.48 -7.13
C ALA A 160 7.84 -7.41 -8.03
N TYR A 161 7.84 -6.15 -7.58
CA TYR A 161 7.39 -5.05 -8.43
C TYR A 161 8.45 -4.63 -9.44
N SER A 162 9.73 -4.71 -9.08
CA SER A 162 10.83 -4.19 -9.89
C SER A 162 12.03 -5.14 -9.96
N GLU A 163 12.94 -4.84 -10.89
CA GLU A 163 14.23 -5.54 -10.96
C GLU A 163 15.10 -5.28 -9.73
N HIS A 164 14.98 -4.13 -9.07
CA HIS A 164 15.67 -3.87 -7.81
C HIS A 164 15.21 -4.85 -6.72
N ALA A 165 13.89 -5.01 -6.57
CA ALA A 165 13.33 -5.95 -5.61
C ALA A 165 13.73 -7.39 -5.92
N ARG A 166 13.69 -7.80 -7.21
CA ARG A 166 14.15 -9.13 -7.62
C ARG A 166 15.62 -9.39 -7.28
N LYS A 167 16.49 -8.41 -7.45
CA LYS A 167 17.92 -8.54 -7.08
C LYS A 167 18.07 -8.81 -5.59
N TYR A 168 17.37 -8.07 -4.73
CA TYR A 168 17.39 -8.31 -3.27
C TYR A 168 16.94 -9.73 -2.91
N LEU A 169 15.90 -10.25 -3.56
CA LEU A 169 15.46 -11.62 -3.33
C LEU A 169 16.53 -12.65 -3.74
N HIS A 170 17.21 -12.45 -4.86
CA HIS A 170 18.32 -13.33 -5.29
C HIS A 170 19.51 -13.25 -4.33
N GLU A 171 19.83 -12.07 -3.81
CA GLU A 171 20.89 -11.91 -2.79
C GLU A 171 20.56 -12.65 -1.49
N CYS A 172 19.27 -12.82 -1.17
CA CYS A 172 18.81 -13.66 -0.06
C CYS A 172 18.87 -15.17 -0.37
N GLY A 173 19.35 -15.57 -1.54
CA GLY A 173 19.49 -16.97 -1.94
C GLY A 173 18.20 -17.64 -2.43
N LEU A 174 17.16 -16.85 -2.76
CA LEU A 174 15.91 -17.41 -3.27
C LEU A 174 16.05 -17.93 -4.71
N PRO A 175 15.35 -19.02 -5.06
CA PRO A 175 15.43 -19.62 -6.39
C PRO A 175 14.97 -18.65 -7.49
N LYS A 176 15.79 -18.49 -8.54
CA LYS A 176 15.50 -17.56 -9.65
C LYS A 176 14.21 -17.91 -10.39
N GLU A 177 13.92 -19.19 -10.54
CA GLU A 177 12.73 -19.71 -11.22
C GLU A 177 11.42 -19.51 -10.47
N ARG A 178 11.49 -18.98 -9.24
CA ARG A 178 10.32 -18.68 -8.41
C ARG A 178 10.22 -17.21 -7.99
N VAL A 179 10.95 -16.32 -8.70
CA VAL A 179 10.93 -14.88 -8.50
C VAL A 179 10.59 -14.19 -9.82
N TYR A 180 9.43 -13.54 -9.89
CA TYR A 180 8.92 -12.89 -11.09
C TYR A 180 8.73 -11.40 -10.87
N VAL A 181 9.09 -10.57 -11.85
CA VAL A 181 8.75 -9.14 -11.85
C VAL A 181 7.38 -8.99 -12.50
N THR A 182 6.40 -8.57 -11.71
CA THR A 182 5.03 -8.35 -12.17
C THR A 182 4.73 -6.89 -12.46
N GLY A 183 5.48 -5.98 -11.88
CA GLY A 183 5.11 -4.57 -11.78
C GLY A 183 4.20 -4.31 -10.58
N SER A 184 3.98 -3.03 -10.29
CA SER A 184 3.02 -2.59 -9.27
C SER A 184 1.59 -2.65 -9.82
N PRO A 185 0.63 -3.18 -9.07
CA PRO A 185 -0.78 -3.20 -9.51
C PRO A 185 -1.46 -1.82 -9.42
N MET A 186 -0.80 -0.79 -8.87
CA MET A 186 -1.39 0.52 -8.65
C MET A 186 -1.82 1.20 -9.95
N ALA A 187 -1.01 1.10 -11.02
CA ALA A 187 -1.35 1.68 -12.32
C ALA A 187 -2.66 1.10 -12.89
N GLU A 188 -2.85 -0.21 -12.78
CA GLU A 188 -4.09 -0.87 -13.24
C GLU A 188 -5.32 -0.40 -12.44
N VAL A 189 -5.14 -0.14 -11.15
CA VAL A 189 -6.19 0.42 -10.28
C VAL A 189 -6.48 1.87 -10.63
N LEU A 190 -5.46 2.71 -10.75
CA LEU A 190 -5.61 4.13 -11.09
C LEU A 190 -6.22 4.30 -12.49
N HIS A 191 -5.74 3.55 -13.49
CA HIS A 191 -6.26 3.61 -14.85
C HIS A 191 -7.75 3.25 -14.90
N SER A 192 -8.16 2.18 -14.23
CA SER A 192 -9.58 1.77 -14.20
C SER A 192 -10.50 2.75 -13.46
N ASN A 193 -9.95 3.63 -12.63
CA ASN A 193 -10.69 4.65 -11.89
C ASN A 193 -10.42 6.08 -12.38
N LEU A 194 -9.62 6.28 -13.42
CA LEU A 194 -9.25 7.62 -13.91
C LEU A 194 -10.45 8.49 -14.26
N PRO A 195 -11.50 7.98 -14.94
CA PRO A 195 -12.68 8.79 -15.23
C PRO A 195 -13.40 9.30 -13.96
N GLN A 196 -13.46 8.50 -12.90
CA GLN A 196 -14.08 8.88 -11.62
C GLN A 196 -13.18 9.86 -10.84
N ILE A 197 -11.86 9.71 -10.94
CA ILE A 197 -10.89 10.65 -10.36
C ILE A 197 -11.04 12.02 -11.03
N GLU A 198 -11.08 12.09 -12.36
CA GLU A 198 -11.24 13.33 -13.11
C GLU A 198 -12.60 14.00 -12.88
N ALA A 199 -13.66 13.21 -12.69
CA ALA A 199 -15.02 13.69 -12.45
C ALA A 199 -15.29 14.11 -10.99
N SER A 200 -14.32 13.98 -10.07
CA SER A 200 -14.52 14.34 -8.67
C SER A 200 -14.75 15.84 -8.48
N ASP A 201 -15.76 16.19 -7.71
CA ASP A 201 -16.12 17.56 -7.33
C ASP A 201 -15.42 18.05 -6.04
N VAL A 202 -14.40 17.33 -5.60
CA VAL A 202 -13.71 17.56 -4.32
C VAL A 202 -13.17 18.99 -4.16
N HIS A 203 -12.71 19.62 -5.24
CA HIS A 203 -12.23 21.01 -5.19
C HIS A 203 -13.34 21.97 -4.82
N GLU A 204 -14.53 21.82 -5.43
CA GLU A 204 -15.70 22.62 -5.13
C GLU A 204 -16.17 22.41 -3.69
N ARG A 205 -16.29 21.15 -3.25
CA ARG A 205 -16.70 20.79 -1.88
C ARG A 205 -15.78 21.33 -0.81
N LEU A 206 -14.46 21.40 -1.08
CA LEU A 206 -13.46 21.90 -0.13
C LEU A 206 -13.09 23.38 -0.34
N GLY A 207 -13.65 24.05 -1.35
CA GLY A 207 -13.34 25.45 -1.67
C GLY A 207 -11.88 25.65 -2.09
N LEU A 208 -11.28 24.67 -2.77
CA LEU A 208 -9.88 24.71 -3.23
C LEU A 208 -9.80 25.04 -4.72
N GLU A 209 -8.81 25.84 -5.09
CA GLU A 209 -8.51 26.14 -6.49
C GLU A 209 -7.37 25.25 -6.99
N LYS A 210 -7.54 24.62 -8.16
CA LYS A 210 -6.52 23.76 -8.78
C LYS A 210 -5.20 24.53 -8.95
N GLY A 211 -4.10 23.90 -8.60
CA GLY A 211 -2.76 24.47 -8.63
C GLY A 211 -2.46 25.50 -7.53
N LYS A 212 -3.38 25.76 -6.61
CA LYS A 212 -3.22 26.76 -5.53
C LYS A 212 -3.38 26.19 -4.12
N TYR A 213 -2.95 24.96 -3.91
CA TYR A 213 -2.88 24.33 -2.59
C TYR A 213 -1.77 23.28 -2.60
N ILE A 214 -1.23 23.01 -1.43
CA ILE A 214 -0.32 21.89 -1.20
C ILE A 214 -1.13 20.75 -0.57
N LEU A 215 -1.00 19.54 -1.12
CA LEU A 215 -1.58 18.33 -0.53
C LEU A 215 -0.55 17.68 0.39
N LEU A 216 -0.89 17.57 1.67
CA LEU A 216 -0.04 16.98 2.70
C LEU A 216 -0.64 15.68 3.23
N SER A 217 0.19 14.63 3.27
CA SER A 217 -0.12 13.37 3.96
C SER A 217 1.07 12.97 4.82
N ALA A 218 0.93 13.01 6.15
CA ALA A 218 1.97 12.69 7.11
C ALA A 218 1.36 11.87 8.25
N HIS A 219 1.65 10.57 8.29
CA HIS A 219 1.03 9.64 9.23
C HIS A 219 1.96 8.55 9.74
N ARG A 220 3.18 8.45 9.21
CA ARG A 220 4.13 7.43 9.64
C ARG A 220 4.64 7.66 11.05
N GLU A 221 4.79 6.55 11.78
CA GLU A 221 5.25 6.54 13.17
C GLU A 221 6.60 7.24 13.33
N GLU A 222 7.53 6.96 12.43
CA GLU A 222 8.87 7.56 12.43
C GLU A 222 8.86 9.09 12.39
N ASN A 223 7.84 9.69 11.77
CA ASN A 223 7.71 11.15 11.66
C ASN A 223 6.99 11.81 12.83
N ILE A 224 6.13 11.07 13.55
CA ILE A 224 5.22 11.67 14.52
C ILE A 224 5.37 11.16 15.95
N ASP A 225 6.04 10.03 16.20
CA ASP A 225 6.06 9.40 17.52
C ASP A 225 7.05 10.06 18.47
N THR A 226 8.23 10.46 18.00
CA THR A 226 9.17 11.19 18.82
C THR A 226 8.83 12.68 18.83
N GLU A 227 9.00 13.34 19.99
CA GLU A 227 8.75 14.78 20.10
C GLU A 227 9.64 15.59 19.14
N LYS A 228 10.91 15.20 19.01
CA LYS A 228 11.86 15.85 18.11
C LYS A 228 11.38 15.81 16.64
N ASN A 229 11.00 14.65 16.15
CA ASN A 229 10.56 14.50 14.75
C ASN A 229 9.21 15.20 14.52
N PHE A 230 8.30 15.07 15.48
CA PHE A 230 7.01 15.75 15.46
C PHE A 230 7.19 17.27 15.33
N LEU A 231 7.99 17.89 16.19
CA LEU A 231 8.25 19.32 16.16
C LEU A 231 8.98 19.74 14.87
N SER A 232 9.96 18.95 14.41
CA SER A 232 10.67 19.23 13.16
C SER A 232 9.70 19.27 11.97
N LEU A 233 8.85 18.24 11.84
CA LEU A 233 7.86 18.14 10.76
C LEU A 233 6.85 19.29 10.78
N PHE A 234 6.20 19.53 11.93
CA PHE A 234 5.12 20.52 12.00
C PHE A 234 5.63 21.97 11.96
N ASN A 235 6.84 22.26 12.41
CA ASN A 235 7.49 23.54 12.15
C ASN A 235 7.77 23.72 10.65
N ALA A 236 8.27 22.69 9.97
CA ALA A 236 8.50 22.74 8.52
C ALA A 236 7.18 22.95 7.74
N ILE A 237 6.06 22.34 8.19
CA ILE A 237 4.74 22.56 7.60
C ILE A 237 4.28 24.01 7.80
N ASN A 238 4.45 24.60 8.98
CA ASN A 238 4.12 26.01 9.22
C ASN A 238 4.98 26.94 8.36
N ALA A 239 6.29 26.69 8.26
CA ALA A 239 7.20 27.45 7.40
C ALA A 239 6.81 27.35 5.90
N MET A 240 6.37 26.17 5.47
CA MET A 240 5.86 25.96 4.11
C MET A 240 4.56 26.77 3.87
N ALA A 241 3.64 26.81 4.84
CA ALA A 241 2.43 27.61 4.76
C ALA A 241 2.75 29.13 4.66
N GLU A 242 3.73 29.60 5.43
CA GLU A 242 4.18 30.99 5.38
C GLU A 242 4.84 31.34 4.07
N LYS A 243 5.74 30.47 3.59
CA LYS A 243 6.53 30.71 2.36
C LYS A 243 5.67 30.79 1.10
N TYR A 244 4.74 29.85 0.92
CA TYR A 244 3.93 29.76 -0.30
C TYR A 244 2.64 30.55 -0.24
N ASP A 245 2.23 31.02 0.95
CA ASP A 245 1.00 31.79 1.21
C ASP A 245 -0.25 31.18 0.57
N MET A 246 -0.39 29.86 0.64
CA MET A 246 -1.52 29.10 0.10
C MET A 246 -2.04 28.05 1.07
N PRO A 247 -3.27 27.52 0.88
CA PRO A 247 -3.79 26.43 1.69
C PRO A 247 -2.89 25.18 1.65
N ILE A 248 -2.68 24.55 2.80
CA ILE A 248 -2.12 23.22 2.90
C ILE A 248 -3.24 22.29 3.36
N LEU A 249 -3.74 21.45 2.45
CA LEU A 249 -4.74 20.45 2.79
C LEU A 249 -4.05 19.25 3.41
N TYR A 250 -4.18 19.12 4.71
CA TYR A 250 -3.61 18.01 5.47
C TYR A 250 -4.62 16.88 5.63
N SER A 251 -4.42 15.77 4.88
CA SER A 251 -5.14 14.51 5.08
C SER A 251 -4.69 13.90 6.42
N CYS A 252 -5.39 14.28 7.48
CA CYS A 252 -4.96 14.06 8.85
C CYS A 252 -5.52 12.75 9.40
N HIS A 253 -4.67 11.72 9.48
CA HIS A 253 -5.02 10.44 10.10
C HIS A 253 -5.36 10.63 11.60
N PRO A 254 -6.30 9.86 12.18
CA PRO A 254 -6.68 9.97 13.59
C PRO A 254 -5.50 9.97 14.59
N ARG A 255 -4.46 9.18 14.32
CA ARG A 255 -3.23 9.14 15.13
C ARG A 255 -2.54 10.51 15.16
N SER A 256 -2.33 11.10 13.99
CA SER A 256 -1.68 12.42 13.88
C SER A 256 -2.52 13.53 14.52
N ARG A 257 -3.85 13.45 14.37
CA ARG A 257 -4.79 14.37 15.03
C ARG A 257 -4.67 14.30 16.54
N ASN A 258 -4.76 13.09 17.11
CA ASN A 258 -4.64 12.89 18.56
C ASN A 258 -3.29 13.39 19.10
N ARG A 259 -2.21 13.21 18.32
CA ARG A 259 -0.88 13.72 18.71
C ARG A 259 -0.82 15.24 18.71
N LEU A 260 -1.37 15.90 17.68
CA LEU A 260 -1.46 17.35 17.58
C LEU A 260 -2.27 17.95 18.74
N GLU A 261 -3.41 17.39 19.04
CA GLU A 261 -4.28 17.86 20.15
C GLU A 261 -3.59 17.71 21.51
N LYS A 262 -2.91 16.59 21.75
CA LYS A 262 -2.17 16.35 22.99
C LYS A 262 -0.94 17.23 23.15
N SER A 263 -0.27 17.58 22.05
CA SER A 263 0.95 18.39 22.08
C SER A 263 0.67 19.88 22.32
N GLY A 264 -0.54 20.36 22.06
CA GLY A 264 -0.86 21.80 22.06
C GLY A 264 -0.14 22.59 20.95
N PHE A 265 0.42 21.92 19.93
CA PHE A 265 1.10 22.58 18.82
C PHE A 265 0.10 23.40 17.98
N VAL A 266 0.49 24.65 17.68
CA VAL A 266 -0.35 25.56 16.90
C VAL A 266 0.06 25.49 15.43
N LEU A 267 -0.84 24.96 14.61
CA LEU A 267 -0.71 24.99 13.15
C LEU A 267 -1.01 26.40 12.61
N ASP A 268 -0.32 26.75 11.53
CA ASP A 268 -0.66 27.97 10.78
C ASP A 268 -2.11 27.89 10.29
N LYS A 269 -2.78 29.05 10.23
CA LYS A 269 -4.19 29.16 9.83
C LYS A 269 -4.50 28.62 8.43
N ARG A 270 -3.50 28.56 7.56
CA ARG A 270 -3.59 28.04 6.18
C ARG A 270 -3.54 26.51 6.12
N VAL A 271 -3.16 25.84 7.22
CA VAL A 271 -3.16 24.38 7.29
C VAL A 271 -4.57 23.87 7.64
N ILE A 272 -5.24 23.32 6.65
CA ILE A 272 -6.60 22.79 6.76
C ILE A 272 -6.52 21.29 7.08
N ARG A 273 -6.90 20.95 8.32
CA ARG A 273 -6.98 19.52 8.72
C ARG A 273 -8.26 18.91 8.17
N ASN A 274 -8.13 17.89 7.36
CA ASN A 274 -9.25 17.16 6.79
C ASN A 274 -9.21 15.69 7.22
N GLU A 275 -10.39 15.08 7.37
CA GLU A 275 -10.50 13.63 7.51
C GLU A 275 -9.86 12.95 6.29
N PRO A 276 -9.35 11.70 6.43
CA PRO A 276 -8.89 10.95 5.28
C PRO A 276 -9.96 10.85 4.20
N LEU A 277 -9.59 11.21 2.98
CA LEU A 277 -10.47 11.24 1.82
C LEU A 277 -10.62 9.85 1.19
N GLY A 278 -11.68 9.66 0.42
CA GLY A 278 -11.86 8.49 -0.43
C GLY A 278 -10.83 8.44 -1.57
N PHE A 279 -10.77 7.30 -2.25
CA PHE A 279 -9.74 7.03 -3.27
C PHE A 279 -9.81 8.03 -4.44
N HIS A 280 -10.99 8.30 -4.97
CA HIS A 280 -11.16 9.20 -6.11
C HIS A 280 -10.82 10.65 -5.76
N ASP A 281 -11.33 11.14 -4.61
CA ASP A 281 -11.11 12.51 -4.16
C ASP A 281 -9.63 12.78 -3.87
N TYR A 282 -8.95 11.86 -3.17
CA TYR A 282 -7.53 12.02 -2.85
C TYR A 282 -6.68 12.10 -4.12
N ASN A 283 -6.90 11.19 -5.08
CA ASN A 283 -6.17 11.18 -6.34
C ASN A 283 -6.50 12.39 -7.23
N CYS A 284 -7.75 12.88 -7.22
CA CYS A 284 -8.11 14.11 -7.90
C CYS A 284 -7.37 15.33 -7.34
N LEU A 285 -7.27 15.43 -6.01
CA LEU A 285 -6.49 16.48 -5.35
C LEU A 285 -5.00 16.36 -5.65
N GLN A 286 -4.46 15.13 -5.63
CA GLN A 286 -3.05 14.88 -5.93
C GLN A 286 -2.68 15.32 -7.35
N MET A 287 -3.49 14.96 -8.33
CA MET A 287 -3.32 15.30 -9.74
C MET A 287 -3.34 16.81 -10.01
N ASN A 288 -4.01 17.59 -9.16
CA ASN A 288 -4.22 19.02 -9.35
C ASN A 288 -3.53 19.90 -8.27
N ALA A 289 -2.64 19.36 -7.46
CA ALA A 289 -1.97 20.10 -6.40
C ALA A 289 -0.82 20.99 -6.95
N PHE A 290 -0.53 22.11 -6.28
CA PHE A 290 0.71 22.86 -6.48
C PHE A 290 1.94 22.00 -6.15
N ALA A 291 1.87 21.24 -5.07
CA ALA A 291 2.85 20.24 -4.70
C ALA A 291 2.18 19.16 -3.83
N VAL A 292 2.67 17.93 -3.92
CA VAL A 292 2.28 16.83 -3.05
C VAL A 292 3.42 16.50 -2.12
N VAL A 293 3.19 16.63 -0.81
CA VAL A 293 4.15 16.32 0.25
C VAL A 293 3.62 15.13 1.04
N SER A 294 4.31 13.99 0.98
CA SER A 294 3.75 12.76 1.55
C SER A 294 4.83 11.81 2.09
N ASP A 295 4.50 11.09 3.17
CA ASP A 295 5.28 9.95 3.66
C ASP A 295 4.72 8.60 3.17
N SER A 296 3.75 8.61 2.27
CA SER A 296 3.15 7.39 1.71
C SER A 296 4.13 6.61 0.85
N GLY A 297 4.14 5.29 1.01
CA GLY A 297 4.91 4.38 0.15
C GLY A 297 4.38 4.30 -1.29
N THR A 298 3.14 4.79 -1.56
CA THR A 298 2.53 4.77 -2.90
C THR A 298 2.83 6.02 -3.73
N LEU A 299 3.33 7.11 -3.11
CA LEU A 299 3.64 8.35 -3.82
C LEU A 299 4.48 8.15 -5.09
N PRO A 300 5.54 7.30 -5.10
CA PRO A 300 6.32 7.07 -6.32
C PRO A 300 5.54 6.37 -7.43
N GLU A 301 4.64 5.45 -7.07
CA GLU A 301 3.77 4.73 -8.01
C GLU A 301 2.74 5.69 -8.63
N GLU A 302 2.11 6.51 -7.79
CA GLU A 302 1.14 7.52 -8.19
C GLU A 302 1.78 8.59 -9.08
N SER A 303 2.95 9.12 -8.69
CA SER A 303 3.70 10.08 -9.49
C SER A 303 4.08 9.52 -10.86
N SER A 304 4.56 8.28 -10.93
CA SER A 304 4.86 7.61 -12.20
C SER A 304 3.62 7.47 -13.07
N PHE A 305 2.51 7.00 -12.51
CA PHE A 305 1.27 6.81 -13.24
C PHE A 305 0.73 8.14 -13.78
N PHE A 306 0.56 9.15 -12.94
CA PHE A 306 -0.01 10.43 -13.38
C PHE A 306 0.89 11.14 -14.39
N THR A 307 2.21 11.04 -14.29
CA THR A 307 3.13 11.52 -15.32
C THR A 307 2.91 10.80 -16.65
N SER A 308 2.68 9.48 -16.62
CA SER A 308 2.47 8.67 -17.84
C SER A 308 1.18 9.01 -18.60
N VAL A 309 0.16 9.50 -17.88
CA VAL A 309 -1.14 9.90 -18.45
C VAL A 309 -1.28 11.41 -18.67
N GLY A 310 -0.18 12.17 -18.53
CA GLY A 310 -0.14 13.60 -18.85
C GLY A 310 -0.55 14.53 -17.72
N HIS A 311 -0.58 14.06 -16.50
CA HIS A 311 -0.90 14.83 -15.28
C HIS A 311 0.26 14.83 -14.26
N PRO A 312 1.49 15.25 -14.66
CA PRO A 312 2.62 15.30 -13.72
C PRO A 312 2.35 16.29 -12.60
N PHE A 313 2.80 15.97 -11.41
CA PHE A 313 2.75 16.86 -10.26
C PHE A 313 4.07 16.86 -9.48
N PRO A 314 4.46 17.98 -8.82
CA PRO A 314 5.63 18.02 -7.96
C PRO A 314 5.45 17.08 -6.75
N ALA A 315 6.22 15.98 -6.71
CA ALA A 315 6.14 14.96 -5.66
C ALA A 315 7.33 15.06 -4.71
N VAL A 316 7.06 15.27 -3.42
CA VAL A 316 8.07 15.38 -2.37
C VAL A 316 7.77 14.35 -1.27
N CYS A 317 8.72 13.45 -1.04
CA CYS A 317 8.62 12.40 -0.04
C CYS A 317 9.31 12.84 1.26
N ILE A 318 8.55 12.97 2.34
CA ILE A 318 9.04 13.37 3.68
C ILE A 318 9.50 12.15 4.49
N ARG A 319 10.51 11.47 3.96
CA ARG A 319 11.14 10.30 4.60
C ARG A 319 12.65 10.41 4.53
N THR A 320 13.35 9.70 5.41
CA THR A 320 14.83 9.63 5.43
C THR A 320 15.37 8.52 4.54
N SER A 321 14.52 7.58 4.15
CA SER A 321 14.85 6.46 3.26
C SER A 321 13.64 6.06 2.43
N THR A 322 13.87 5.27 1.39
CA THR A 322 12.81 4.74 0.53
C THR A 322 13.05 3.27 0.24
N GLU A 323 11.98 2.49 0.22
CA GLU A 323 11.97 1.12 -0.30
C GLU A 323 11.74 1.06 -1.82
N ARG A 324 11.76 2.22 -2.50
CA ARG A 324 11.51 2.39 -3.94
C ARG A 324 12.69 3.05 -4.66
N PRO A 325 13.91 2.45 -4.65
CA PRO A 325 15.09 3.06 -5.27
C PRO A 325 14.93 3.27 -6.78
N GLU A 326 14.17 2.41 -7.45
CA GLU A 326 13.86 2.52 -8.87
C GLU A 326 13.13 3.82 -9.23
N ALA A 327 12.35 4.38 -8.31
CA ALA A 327 11.67 5.65 -8.53
C ALA A 327 12.62 6.86 -8.43
N LEU A 328 13.65 6.78 -7.60
CA LEU A 328 14.74 7.76 -7.58
C LEU A 328 15.60 7.67 -8.85
N ASP A 329 15.88 6.46 -9.35
CA ASP A 329 16.60 6.24 -10.62
C ASP A 329 15.87 6.90 -11.81
N LYS A 330 14.56 7.09 -11.70
CA LYS A 330 13.71 7.72 -12.73
C LYS A 330 13.29 9.16 -12.38
N ALA A 331 13.76 9.70 -11.26
CA ALA A 331 13.45 11.04 -10.79
C ALA A 331 11.93 11.33 -10.63
N CYS A 332 11.15 10.32 -10.21
CA CYS A 332 9.70 10.48 -10.07
C CYS A 332 9.29 11.32 -8.85
N PHE A 333 10.18 11.51 -7.88
CA PHE A 333 9.94 12.31 -6.69
C PHE A 333 11.26 12.81 -6.09
N VAL A 334 11.15 13.78 -5.18
CA VAL A 334 12.29 14.26 -4.38
C VAL A 334 12.18 13.70 -2.96
N LEU A 335 13.25 13.10 -2.45
CA LEU A 335 13.33 12.64 -1.06
C LEU A 335 13.86 13.77 -0.18
N ALA A 336 13.04 14.29 0.76
CA ALA A 336 13.33 15.54 1.47
C ALA A 336 13.68 15.38 2.96
N GLY A 337 13.23 14.33 3.63
CA GLY A 337 13.21 14.30 5.08
C GLY A 337 12.15 15.22 5.69
N ILE A 338 12.28 15.53 6.97
CA ILE A 338 11.26 16.26 7.77
C ILE A 338 11.75 17.59 8.34
N ASP A 339 12.97 17.99 8.07
CA ASP A 339 13.48 19.28 8.56
C ASP A 339 13.09 20.43 7.63
N GLU A 340 12.87 21.61 8.22
CA GLU A 340 12.37 22.78 7.50
C GLU A 340 13.19 23.12 6.26
N LYS A 341 14.51 23.22 6.40
CA LYS A 341 15.40 23.64 5.30
C LYS A 341 15.34 22.65 4.14
N SER A 342 15.49 21.36 4.43
CA SER A 342 15.47 20.30 3.41
C SER A 342 14.12 20.23 2.73
N LEU A 343 13.02 20.32 3.49
CA LEU A 343 11.67 20.26 2.94
C LEU A 343 11.39 21.44 2.00
N LEU A 344 11.67 22.68 2.43
CA LEU A 344 11.44 23.86 1.60
C LEU A 344 12.28 23.85 0.32
N GLN A 345 13.54 23.43 0.39
CA GLN A 345 14.41 23.29 -0.78
C GLN A 345 13.88 22.21 -1.75
N ALA A 346 13.40 21.08 -1.23
CA ALA A 346 12.86 20.01 -2.04
C ALA A 346 11.57 20.42 -2.76
N VAL A 347 10.67 21.14 -2.08
CA VAL A 347 9.43 21.65 -2.68
C VAL A 347 9.76 22.69 -3.76
N ASP A 348 10.68 23.65 -3.49
CA ASP A 348 11.11 24.63 -4.50
C ASP A 348 11.65 23.94 -5.75
N THR A 349 12.54 22.97 -5.56
CA THR A 349 13.15 22.24 -6.68
C THR A 349 12.11 21.47 -7.47
N ALA A 350 11.24 20.69 -6.80
CA ALA A 350 10.22 19.90 -7.45
C ALA A 350 9.22 20.77 -8.24
N VAL A 351 8.80 21.90 -7.65
CA VAL A 351 7.88 22.85 -8.29
C VAL A 351 8.53 23.51 -9.49
N GLN A 352 9.78 23.99 -9.37
CA GLN A 352 10.47 24.65 -10.47
C GLN A 352 10.70 23.68 -11.64
N MET A 353 11.16 22.46 -11.37
CA MET A 353 11.34 21.45 -12.41
C MET A 353 10.02 21.12 -13.11
N ASN A 354 8.92 21.03 -12.36
CA ASN A 354 7.62 20.79 -12.96
C ASN A 354 7.16 21.94 -13.86
N LEU A 355 7.42 23.19 -13.48
CA LEU A 355 7.13 24.38 -14.30
C LEU A 355 7.97 24.41 -15.57
N ASP A 356 9.19 23.94 -15.51
CA ASP A 356 10.12 23.87 -16.66
C ASP A 356 9.80 22.66 -17.58
N GLY A 357 8.86 21.80 -17.21
CA GLY A 357 8.52 20.58 -17.95
C GLY A 357 9.49 19.42 -17.72
N ASP A 358 10.27 19.48 -16.66
CA ASP A 358 11.34 18.53 -16.32
C ASP A 358 10.81 17.51 -15.28
N TYR A 359 9.86 16.71 -15.72
CA TYR A 359 9.07 15.84 -14.83
C TYR A 359 9.86 14.58 -14.60
N GLY A 360 10.60 13.98 -14.44
CA GLY A 360 11.08 12.62 -14.31
C GLY A 360 10.45 11.62 -15.32
N ILE A 361 11.03 10.47 -15.42
CA ILE A 361 10.56 9.42 -16.32
C ILE A 361 9.70 8.43 -15.52
N PRO A 362 8.48 8.09 -15.97
CA PRO A 362 7.70 7.05 -15.32
C PRO A 362 8.48 5.74 -15.18
N VAL A 363 8.44 5.13 -14.00
CA VAL A 363 9.04 3.82 -13.78
C VAL A 363 8.28 2.80 -14.62
N PRO A 364 8.92 2.04 -15.52
CA PRO A 364 8.22 1.08 -16.38
C PRO A 364 7.37 0.08 -15.58
N ASP A 365 7.89 -0.42 -14.47
CA ASP A 365 7.21 -1.38 -13.60
C ASP A 365 6.02 -0.77 -12.81
N TYR A 366 5.85 0.57 -12.82
CA TYR A 366 4.77 1.28 -12.12
C TYR A 366 3.67 1.79 -13.04
N VAL A 367 3.81 1.57 -14.35
CA VAL A 367 2.79 1.93 -15.35
C VAL A 367 2.25 0.73 -16.11
N GLU A 368 2.54 -0.46 -15.62
CA GLU A 368 2.04 -1.74 -16.16
C GLU A 368 0.54 -1.92 -15.88
N GLU A 369 -0.25 -2.15 -16.92
CA GLU A 369 -1.71 -2.30 -16.83
C GLU A 369 -2.19 -3.76 -16.89
N ASN A 370 -1.29 -4.73 -16.86
CA ASN A 370 -1.62 -6.14 -16.95
C ASN A 370 -1.13 -6.98 -15.76
N VAL A 371 -0.84 -6.34 -14.64
CA VAL A 371 -0.29 -6.98 -13.44
C VAL A 371 -1.22 -8.08 -12.94
N SER A 372 -2.52 -7.79 -12.84
CA SER A 372 -3.51 -8.78 -12.42
C SER A 372 -3.56 -10.01 -13.35
N THR A 373 -3.33 -9.83 -14.65
CA THR A 373 -3.23 -10.94 -15.62
C THR A 373 -1.97 -11.77 -15.38
N LYS A 374 -0.83 -11.12 -15.16
CA LYS A 374 0.43 -11.81 -14.81
C LYS A 374 0.25 -12.66 -13.55
N VAL A 375 -0.32 -12.06 -12.48
CA VAL A 375 -0.55 -12.73 -11.19
C VAL A 375 -1.43 -13.96 -11.36
N VAL A 376 -2.59 -13.85 -12.02
CA VAL A 376 -3.47 -15.00 -12.26
C VAL A 376 -2.76 -16.11 -13.02
N LYS A 377 -2.03 -15.78 -14.10
CA LYS A 377 -1.30 -16.79 -14.87
C LYS A 377 -0.18 -17.45 -14.08
N ILE A 378 0.55 -16.72 -13.26
CA ILE A 378 1.61 -17.27 -12.41
C ILE A 378 1.01 -18.19 -11.34
N ILE A 379 -0.05 -17.78 -10.65
CA ILE A 379 -0.73 -18.61 -9.65
C ILE A 379 -1.22 -19.91 -10.30
N GLN A 380 -1.91 -19.83 -11.43
CA GLN A 380 -2.40 -21.02 -12.14
C GLN A 380 -1.27 -21.96 -12.57
N SER A 381 -0.14 -21.39 -12.99
CA SER A 381 1.01 -22.19 -13.47
C SER A 381 1.78 -22.85 -12.32
N TYR A 382 2.02 -22.10 -11.25
CA TYR A 382 2.98 -22.50 -10.22
C TYR A 382 2.38 -23.24 -9.04
N THR A 383 1.08 -23.20 -8.81
CA THR A 383 0.46 -23.97 -7.71
C THR A 383 0.80 -25.46 -7.82
N GLY A 384 0.58 -26.08 -8.98
CA GLY A 384 0.92 -27.47 -9.18
C GLY A 384 2.43 -27.76 -9.21
N VAL A 385 3.25 -26.81 -9.67
CA VAL A 385 4.71 -26.92 -9.62
C VAL A 385 5.21 -26.95 -8.18
N VAL A 386 4.72 -26.05 -7.32
CA VAL A 386 5.07 -26.00 -5.90
C VAL A 386 4.59 -27.26 -5.18
N ASP A 387 3.35 -27.68 -5.42
CA ASP A 387 2.82 -28.91 -4.82
C ASP A 387 3.70 -30.13 -5.14
N LYS A 388 4.10 -30.26 -6.40
CA LYS A 388 4.95 -31.38 -6.84
C LYS A 388 6.40 -31.27 -6.39
N MET A 389 7.03 -30.11 -6.60
CA MET A 389 8.47 -29.95 -6.41
C MET A 389 8.87 -29.63 -4.97
N VAL A 390 8.02 -28.91 -4.24
CA VAL A 390 8.30 -28.48 -2.85
C VAL A 390 7.62 -29.41 -1.87
N TRP A 391 6.31 -29.64 -2.04
CA TRP A 391 5.51 -30.39 -1.07
C TRP A 391 5.38 -31.88 -1.38
N ARG A 392 5.86 -32.33 -2.54
CA ARG A 392 5.81 -33.74 -2.97
C ARG A 392 4.43 -34.35 -2.91
N LYS A 393 3.40 -33.54 -3.21
CA LYS A 393 2.02 -34.02 -3.37
C LYS A 393 1.90 -34.67 -4.75
N PHE A 394 1.46 -35.94 -4.78
CA PHE A 394 1.32 -36.74 -6.00
C PHE A 394 -0.15 -37.11 -6.23
#